data_218d44d84bc8ca9e39a88cb1a79c2561
#
_entry.id   218d44d84bc8ca9e39a88cb1a79c2561
#
_cell.length_a   1.000
_cell.length_b   1.000
_cell.length_c   1.000
_cell.angle_alpha   90.00
_cell.angle_beta   90.00
_cell.angle_gamma   90.00
#
_symmetry.space_group_name_H-M   'P 1'
#
loop_
_entity.id
_entity.type
_entity.pdbx_description
1 polymer ?
#
loop_
_entity_poly.entity_id
_entity_poly.type
_entity_poly.pdbx_seq_one_letter_code
_entity_poly.pdbx_strand_id
1 'polypeptide(L)'
;MTGRQSADPVVSVQGVSKSFRVYHDRNQSLKAAILRRKRATYEEFWALDDVTLQIPEGGTFGLMGHNGSGKSTLLKCIAKILQPNKGTITSRGRMAAMLEVGSGFHPELSGLENIYLNGSILGMSKQQIDANLDAIVDFAGVGNFIDQPVKNYSSGMYVRLGFSVAIHVDPDILLVDEILAVGDMQFQEKCKEKFAEFKEQGRTIIVVSHALGDMRSFCDQIAWLDHGRVVEVGPAAATIDKYIEDGHLARPVATGGARHGSGEIIVERIEMLDADGQDARHFRTGDELTLRLYYKATQPVRRPVFSASITNTDGVLAWTHHASDARFVPDELSGSGSVDVHIPAMPLQPGSFDLHSSVVDESLSHSYDQYMRAIRFDVAVGVPRESGGLVSMNSRWENLTPPTRMKWFVDASGPGEPLPWDRSAVLIKDWLAKVEASGKTQDEVTAEHSWDELGPAELTTTDDQGDRVGS
;
A
#
# COMPACT_ATOMS: atom_id res chain seq x y z
N MET A 1 -30.26 18.25 14.22
CA MET A 1 -29.38 17.83 15.33
C MET A 1 -30.11 16.75 16.10
N THR A 2 -29.94 15.49 15.72
CA THR A 2 -30.42 14.33 16.48
C THR A 2 -29.18 13.52 16.82
N GLY A 3 -28.81 13.56 18.13
CA GLY A 3 -27.68 12.82 18.67
C GLY A 3 -27.87 11.31 18.40
N ARG A 4 -26.96 10.71 17.65
CA ARG A 4 -26.77 9.26 17.66
C ARG A 4 -26.40 8.88 19.10
N GLN A 5 -27.33 8.23 19.79
CA GLN A 5 -27.03 7.52 21.03
C GLN A 5 -25.81 6.64 20.76
N SER A 6 -24.83 6.64 21.66
CA SER A 6 -23.67 5.77 21.62
C SER A 6 -24.18 4.33 21.62
N ALA A 7 -24.11 3.65 20.47
CA ALA A 7 -24.36 2.23 20.41
C ALA A 7 -23.38 1.56 21.39
N ASP A 8 -23.85 0.61 22.19
CA ASP A 8 -22.99 -0.17 23.08
C ASP A 8 -21.81 -0.76 22.28
N PRO A 9 -20.58 -0.71 22.81
CA PRO A 9 -19.42 -1.19 22.07
C PRO A 9 -19.53 -2.68 21.77
N VAL A 10 -19.18 -3.05 20.53
CA VAL A 10 -19.12 -4.47 20.13
C VAL A 10 -17.86 -5.15 20.67
N VAL A 11 -16.77 -4.38 20.84
CA VAL A 11 -15.56 -4.81 21.54
C VAL A 11 -15.19 -3.76 22.59
N SER A 12 -14.98 -4.21 23.84
CA SER A 12 -14.49 -3.36 24.93
C SER A 12 -13.21 -3.93 25.49
N VAL A 13 -12.15 -3.11 25.47
CA VAL A 13 -10.82 -3.38 26.00
C VAL A 13 -10.64 -2.50 27.21
N GLN A 14 -10.34 -3.08 28.39
CA GLN A 14 -10.26 -2.36 29.66
C GLN A 14 -8.97 -2.71 30.40
N GLY A 15 -8.04 -1.74 30.53
CA GLY A 15 -6.80 -1.85 31.29
C GLY A 15 -5.90 -2.98 30.84
N VAL A 16 -5.87 -3.30 29.54
CA VAL A 16 -5.18 -4.48 29.02
C VAL A 16 -3.69 -4.25 28.94
N SER A 17 -2.93 -5.14 29.62
CA SER A 17 -1.48 -5.17 29.53
C SER A 17 -1.00 -6.57 29.12
N LYS A 18 0.02 -6.62 28.24
CA LYS A 18 0.62 -7.85 27.76
C LYS A 18 2.14 -7.76 27.74
N SER A 19 2.83 -8.67 28.47
CA SER A 19 4.28 -8.78 28.43
C SER A 19 4.75 -10.06 27.78
N PHE A 20 5.97 -10.02 27.26
CA PHE A 20 6.72 -11.17 26.75
C PHE A 20 8.06 -11.25 27.46
N ARG A 21 8.55 -12.49 27.68
CA ARG A 21 9.86 -12.71 28.27
C ARG A 21 10.91 -12.83 27.18
N VAL A 22 11.87 -11.92 27.18
CA VAL A 22 13.03 -11.94 26.28
C VAL A 22 14.20 -12.54 27.02
N TYR A 23 14.68 -13.70 26.55
CA TYR A 23 15.82 -14.39 27.15
C TYR A 23 17.12 -13.96 26.44
N HIS A 24 18.03 -13.33 27.16
CA HIS A 24 19.33 -12.88 26.62
C HIS A 24 20.34 -14.01 26.50
N ASP A 25 20.22 -15.06 27.34
CA ASP A 25 21.11 -16.24 27.32
C ASP A 25 20.29 -17.50 26.93
N ARG A 26 20.51 -18.06 25.76
CA ARG A 26 20.07 -19.41 25.41
C ARG A 26 21.12 -20.41 25.92
N ASN A 27 20.85 -21.06 27.05
CA ASN A 27 21.63 -22.28 27.44
C ASN A 27 21.33 -23.39 26.43
N GLN A 28 22.25 -23.60 25.50
CA GLN A 28 22.10 -24.62 24.43
C GLN A 28 22.36 -26.07 24.91
N SER A 29 22.71 -26.30 26.18
CA SER A 29 22.86 -27.66 26.70
C SER A 29 22.43 -27.78 28.16
N LEU A 30 21.75 -28.89 28.50
CA LEU A 30 21.38 -29.28 29.86
C LEU A 30 22.60 -29.37 30.82
N LYS A 31 23.79 -29.77 30.33
CA LYS A 31 25.06 -29.82 31.11
C LYS A 31 25.49 -28.42 31.54
N ALA A 32 25.36 -27.39 30.68
CA ALA A 32 25.73 -26.01 31.01
C ALA A 32 24.75 -25.39 32.02
N ALA A 33 23.49 -25.77 32.01
CA ALA A 33 22.47 -25.31 32.94
C ALA A 33 22.70 -25.83 34.36
N ILE A 34 23.15 -27.10 34.49
CA ILE A 34 23.46 -27.74 35.80
C ILE A 34 24.74 -27.19 36.40
N LEU A 35 25.80 -26.96 35.58
CA LEU A 35 27.12 -26.49 36.06
C LEU A 35 27.10 -25.01 36.48
N ARG A 36 26.27 -24.17 35.88
CA ARG A 36 26.27 -22.71 36.15
C ARG A 36 25.36 -22.25 37.28
N ARG A 37 24.46 -23.09 37.84
CA ARG A 37 23.49 -22.71 38.90
C ARG A 37 22.80 -21.33 38.73
N LYS A 38 22.97 -20.66 37.61
CA LYS A 38 22.32 -19.38 37.30
C LYS A 38 21.05 -19.67 36.52
N ARG A 39 19.91 -19.24 37.06
CA ARG A 39 18.63 -19.13 36.32
C ARG A 39 18.85 -18.21 35.10
N ALA A 40 18.33 -18.62 33.95
CA ALA A 40 18.32 -17.75 32.77
C ALA A 40 17.76 -16.40 33.16
N THR A 41 18.50 -15.33 32.91
CA THR A 41 18.03 -13.95 33.07
C THR A 41 17.14 -13.63 31.89
N TYR A 42 15.93 -13.23 32.18
CA TYR A 42 15.00 -12.71 31.18
C TYR A 42 14.62 -11.29 31.54
N GLU A 43 14.33 -10.50 30.52
CA GLU A 43 13.75 -9.17 30.65
C GLU A 43 12.29 -9.25 30.24
N GLU A 44 11.40 -8.56 30.97
CA GLU A 44 10.00 -8.46 30.59
C GLU A 44 9.82 -7.26 29.66
N PHE A 45 9.43 -7.54 28.41
CA PHE A 45 9.07 -6.55 27.42
C PHE A 45 7.54 -6.38 27.41
N TRP A 46 7.05 -5.20 27.76
CA TRP A 46 5.63 -4.87 27.75
C TRP A 46 5.23 -4.41 26.35
N ALA A 47 4.56 -5.29 25.60
CA ALA A 47 4.05 -4.98 24.27
C ALA A 47 2.73 -4.19 24.32
N LEU A 48 1.96 -4.34 25.42
CA LEU A 48 0.78 -3.53 25.74
C LEU A 48 0.87 -3.12 27.20
N ASP A 49 0.54 -1.86 27.50
CA ASP A 49 0.58 -1.28 28.84
C ASP A 49 -0.64 -0.40 29.08
N ASP A 50 -1.61 -0.93 29.86
CA ASP A 50 -2.84 -0.25 30.29
C ASP A 50 -3.72 0.26 29.12
N VAL A 51 -3.90 -0.57 28.10
CA VAL A 51 -4.71 -0.24 26.92
C VAL A 51 -6.20 -0.27 27.26
N THR A 52 -6.87 0.86 27.05
CA THR A 52 -8.32 0.98 27.20
C THR A 52 -8.91 1.63 25.95
N LEU A 53 -9.82 0.95 25.27
CA LEU A 53 -10.56 1.47 24.12
C LEU A 53 -11.89 0.73 23.93
N GLN A 54 -12.79 1.37 23.20
CA GLN A 54 -14.10 0.82 22.85
C GLN A 54 -14.28 0.88 21.34
N ILE A 55 -14.71 -0.21 20.74
CA ILE A 55 -14.98 -0.30 19.31
C ILE A 55 -16.49 -0.36 19.12
N PRO A 56 -17.09 0.63 18.45
CA PRO A 56 -18.53 0.67 18.20
C PRO A 56 -18.99 -0.47 17.26
N GLU A 57 -20.23 -0.84 17.37
CA GLU A 57 -20.88 -1.78 16.46
C GLU A 57 -21.13 -1.11 15.11
N GLY A 58 -20.81 -1.85 14.03
CA GLY A 58 -20.92 -1.39 12.65
C GLY A 58 -19.79 -0.43 12.24
N GLY A 59 -19.37 -0.53 11.01
CA GLY A 59 -18.31 0.32 10.45
C GLY A 59 -16.91 -0.25 10.59
N THR A 60 -15.91 0.55 10.23
CA THR A 60 -14.52 0.13 10.17
C THR A 60 -13.66 0.86 11.20
N PHE A 61 -12.94 0.12 12.01
CA PHE A 61 -12.06 0.62 13.07
C PHE A 61 -10.61 0.27 12.77
N GLY A 62 -9.75 1.27 12.66
CA GLY A 62 -8.32 1.10 12.37
C GLY A 62 -7.46 1.06 13.65
N LEU A 63 -6.38 0.28 13.63
CA LEU A 63 -5.30 0.35 14.61
C LEU A 63 -4.05 0.83 13.87
N MET A 64 -3.51 1.99 14.23
CA MET A 64 -2.32 2.56 13.63
C MET A 64 -1.22 2.82 14.67
N GLY A 65 0.01 3.04 14.20
CA GLY A 65 1.21 3.30 14.99
C GLY A 65 2.45 2.70 14.33
N HIS A 66 3.64 3.05 14.81
CA HIS A 66 4.91 2.54 14.28
C HIS A 66 5.07 1.02 14.50
N ASN A 67 6.09 0.42 13.85
CA ASN A 67 6.44 -0.98 14.08
C ASN A 67 6.84 -1.19 15.54
N GLY A 68 6.28 -2.22 16.18
CA GLY A 68 6.51 -2.47 17.61
C GLY A 68 5.60 -1.67 18.56
N SER A 69 4.66 -0.85 18.08
CA SER A 69 3.73 -0.10 18.95
C SER A 69 2.68 -0.96 19.65
N GLY A 70 2.56 -2.26 19.31
CA GLY A 70 1.64 -3.20 19.96
C GLY A 70 0.37 -3.56 19.17
N LYS A 71 0.16 -3.03 17.95
CA LYS A 71 -1.06 -3.24 17.13
C LYS A 71 -1.42 -4.70 16.95
N SER A 72 -0.53 -5.51 16.38
CA SER A 72 -0.77 -6.94 16.14
C SER A 72 -0.90 -7.73 17.45
N THR A 73 -0.24 -7.30 18.53
CA THR A 73 -0.41 -7.87 19.87
C THR A 73 -1.82 -7.61 20.40
N LEU A 74 -2.31 -6.37 20.26
CA LEU A 74 -3.67 -6.00 20.66
C LEU A 74 -4.71 -6.76 19.84
N LEU A 75 -4.52 -6.82 18.52
CA LEU A 75 -5.41 -7.55 17.62
C LEU A 75 -5.47 -9.04 17.98
N LYS A 76 -4.33 -9.68 18.27
CA LYS A 76 -4.26 -11.08 18.75
C LYS A 76 -4.91 -11.26 20.14
N CYS A 77 -4.87 -10.25 21.01
CA CYS A 77 -5.59 -10.28 22.28
C CYS A 77 -7.11 -10.17 22.07
N ILE A 78 -7.58 -9.29 21.17
CA ILE A 78 -8.99 -9.15 20.78
C ILE A 78 -9.51 -10.46 20.17
N ALA A 79 -8.71 -11.08 19.30
CA ALA A 79 -9.00 -12.39 18.68
C ALA A 79 -8.98 -13.56 19.68
N LYS A 80 -8.63 -13.33 20.94
CA LYS A 80 -8.46 -14.38 21.99
C LYS A 80 -7.36 -15.40 21.68
N ILE A 81 -6.45 -15.10 20.74
CA ILE A 81 -5.25 -15.90 20.44
C ILE A 81 -4.21 -15.72 21.56
N LEU A 82 -4.08 -14.49 22.06
CA LEU A 82 -3.22 -14.17 23.20
C LEU A 82 -4.07 -13.77 24.40
N GLN A 83 -3.75 -14.33 25.58
CA GLN A 83 -4.36 -13.86 26.81
C GLN A 83 -3.58 -12.67 27.37
N PRO A 84 -4.24 -11.57 27.76
CA PRO A 84 -3.59 -10.46 28.44
C PRO A 84 -3.07 -10.89 29.82
N ASN A 85 -2.02 -10.22 30.30
CA ASN A 85 -1.51 -10.41 31.66
C ASN A 85 -2.36 -9.67 32.71
N LYS A 86 -2.97 -8.52 32.28
CA LYS A 86 -3.87 -7.70 33.11
C LYS A 86 -5.00 -7.19 32.23
N GLY A 87 -6.09 -6.78 32.88
CA GLY A 87 -7.26 -6.22 32.23
C GLY A 87 -8.19 -7.27 31.61
N THR A 88 -9.21 -6.79 30.91
CA THR A 88 -10.24 -7.65 30.31
C THR A 88 -10.61 -7.19 28.91
N ILE A 89 -10.93 -8.14 28.04
CA ILE A 89 -11.47 -7.88 26.70
C ILE A 89 -12.82 -8.62 26.59
N THR A 90 -13.86 -7.88 26.28
CA THR A 90 -15.18 -8.41 26.02
C THR A 90 -15.59 -8.11 24.58
N SER A 91 -16.23 -9.07 23.92
CA SER A 91 -16.75 -8.92 22.57
C SER A 91 -18.14 -9.56 22.47
N ARG A 92 -19.03 -8.97 21.65
CA ARG A 92 -20.35 -9.50 21.34
C ARG A 92 -20.40 -9.93 19.88
N GLY A 93 -21.08 -11.04 19.62
CA GLY A 93 -21.21 -11.59 18.27
C GLY A 93 -20.09 -12.54 17.88
N ARG A 94 -20.20 -13.08 16.66
CA ARG A 94 -19.25 -14.02 16.06
C ARG A 94 -18.08 -13.27 15.48
N MET A 95 -16.86 -13.66 15.85
CA MET A 95 -15.63 -13.03 15.40
C MET A 95 -14.88 -13.96 14.46
N ALA A 96 -14.45 -13.44 13.30
CA ALA A 96 -13.49 -14.10 12.43
C ALA A 96 -12.20 -13.29 12.38
N ALA A 97 -11.07 -13.97 12.50
CA ALA A 97 -9.74 -13.36 12.52
C ALA A 97 -8.93 -13.81 11.31
N MET A 98 -8.57 -12.87 10.45
CA MET A 98 -7.68 -13.04 9.31
C MET A 98 -6.25 -12.59 9.67
N LEU A 99 -5.70 -13.13 10.77
CA LEU A 99 -4.39 -12.71 11.28
C LEU A 99 -3.24 -13.55 10.71
N GLU A 100 -3.55 -14.78 10.34
CA GLU A 100 -2.61 -15.74 9.75
C GLU A 100 -3.41 -16.55 8.73
N VAL A 101 -3.61 -15.98 7.54
CA VAL A 101 -4.42 -16.61 6.48
C VAL A 101 -3.80 -17.96 6.07
N GLY A 102 -4.63 -19.00 6.12
CA GLY A 102 -4.19 -20.39 5.88
C GLY A 102 -3.55 -21.08 7.10
N SER A 103 -3.43 -20.40 8.25
CA SER A 103 -3.05 -21.10 9.49
C SER A 103 -4.18 -22.08 9.84
N GLY A 104 -3.88 -23.36 9.81
CA GLY A 104 -4.87 -24.43 9.99
C GLY A 104 -5.09 -25.27 8.74
N PHE A 105 -4.50 -24.92 7.60
CA PHE A 105 -4.46 -25.81 6.44
C PHE A 105 -3.51 -26.97 6.67
N HIS A 106 -3.98 -28.16 6.32
CA HIS A 106 -3.15 -29.35 6.36
C HIS A 106 -2.51 -29.57 4.97
N PRO A 107 -1.17 -29.60 4.87
CA PRO A 107 -0.50 -29.65 3.56
C PRO A 107 -0.87 -30.84 2.67
N GLU A 108 -1.15 -31.97 3.28
CA GLU A 108 -1.46 -33.23 2.57
C GLU A 108 -2.94 -33.35 2.13
N LEU A 109 -3.82 -32.51 2.66
CA LEU A 109 -5.23 -32.48 2.29
C LEU A 109 -5.42 -31.63 1.03
N SER A 110 -6.44 -31.98 0.24
CA SER A 110 -6.89 -31.20 -0.91
C SER A 110 -7.43 -29.83 -0.51
N GLY A 111 -7.56 -28.92 -1.49
CA GLY A 111 -8.21 -27.63 -1.27
C GLY A 111 -9.62 -27.78 -0.69
N LEU A 112 -10.40 -28.72 -1.24
CA LEU A 112 -11.74 -29.03 -0.77
C LEU A 112 -11.75 -29.47 0.70
N GLU A 113 -10.91 -30.44 1.07
CA GLU A 113 -10.81 -30.91 2.45
C GLU A 113 -10.35 -29.80 3.40
N ASN A 114 -9.46 -28.92 2.96
CA ASN A 114 -9.01 -27.76 3.74
C ASN A 114 -10.12 -26.71 3.92
N ILE A 115 -11.03 -26.55 2.95
CA ILE A 115 -12.23 -25.69 3.13
C ILE A 115 -13.08 -26.22 4.30
N TYR A 116 -13.35 -27.54 4.35
CA TYR A 116 -14.11 -28.13 5.43
C TYR A 116 -13.37 -28.04 6.77
N LEU A 117 -12.07 -28.34 6.78
CA LEU A 117 -11.24 -28.26 7.98
C LEU A 117 -11.22 -26.85 8.54
N ASN A 118 -10.83 -25.88 7.71
CA ASN A 118 -10.67 -24.48 8.13
C ASN A 118 -12.02 -23.83 8.45
N GLY A 119 -13.06 -24.06 7.63
CA GLY A 119 -14.42 -23.60 7.92
C GLY A 119 -14.92 -24.09 9.26
N SER A 120 -14.66 -25.36 9.61
CA SER A 120 -15.02 -25.93 10.91
C SER A 120 -14.23 -25.30 12.05
N ILE A 121 -12.92 -25.05 11.88
CA ILE A 121 -12.08 -24.34 12.86
C ILE A 121 -12.62 -22.92 13.10
N LEU A 122 -13.05 -22.24 12.05
CA LEU A 122 -13.65 -20.91 12.11
C LEU A 122 -15.11 -20.92 12.60
N GLY A 123 -15.63 -22.10 12.92
CA GLY A 123 -16.95 -22.29 13.56
C GLY A 123 -18.12 -22.35 12.58
N MET A 124 -17.90 -22.67 11.31
CA MET A 124 -18.98 -22.99 10.36
C MET A 124 -19.50 -24.43 10.62
N SER A 125 -20.79 -24.60 10.58
CA SER A 125 -21.38 -25.94 10.50
C SER A 125 -21.16 -26.55 9.10
N LYS A 126 -21.20 -27.89 9.00
CA LYS A 126 -21.07 -28.55 7.70
C LYS A 126 -22.10 -28.04 6.69
N GLN A 127 -23.34 -27.81 7.12
CA GLN A 127 -24.38 -27.26 6.26
C GLN A 127 -24.05 -25.84 5.74
N GLN A 128 -23.44 -24.99 6.56
CA GLN A 128 -22.98 -23.66 6.13
C GLN A 128 -21.82 -23.75 5.14
N ILE A 129 -20.90 -24.71 5.35
CA ILE A 129 -19.79 -24.93 4.42
C ILE A 129 -20.34 -25.44 3.07
N ASP A 130 -21.23 -26.45 3.09
CA ASP A 130 -21.86 -26.99 1.88
C ASP A 130 -22.60 -25.90 1.08
N ALA A 131 -23.30 -25.00 1.77
CA ALA A 131 -24.05 -23.90 1.14
C ALA A 131 -23.15 -22.81 0.52
N ASN A 132 -21.94 -22.62 1.03
CA ASN A 132 -21.00 -21.58 0.55
C ASN A 132 -19.85 -22.16 -0.31
N LEU A 133 -19.80 -23.47 -0.52
CA LEU A 133 -18.66 -24.14 -1.13
C LEU A 133 -18.29 -23.57 -2.49
N ASP A 134 -19.26 -23.48 -3.39
CA ASP A 134 -19.05 -22.96 -4.75
C ASP A 134 -18.58 -21.51 -4.70
N ALA A 135 -19.17 -20.67 -3.86
CA ALA A 135 -18.79 -19.28 -3.69
C ALA A 135 -17.35 -19.13 -3.16
N ILE A 136 -16.94 -19.98 -2.20
CA ILE A 136 -15.56 -20.01 -1.69
C ILE A 136 -14.56 -20.35 -2.79
N VAL A 137 -14.86 -21.40 -3.57
CA VAL A 137 -13.98 -21.87 -4.66
C VAL A 137 -13.87 -20.82 -5.77
N ASP A 138 -14.99 -20.23 -6.17
CA ASP A 138 -15.06 -19.21 -7.21
C ASP A 138 -14.35 -17.91 -6.78
N PHE A 139 -14.53 -17.51 -5.54
CA PHE A 139 -13.85 -16.35 -4.99
C PHE A 139 -12.33 -16.54 -5.00
N ALA A 140 -11.85 -17.71 -4.54
CA ALA A 140 -10.44 -18.06 -4.52
C ALA A 140 -9.83 -18.21 -5.91
N GLY A 141 -10.65 -18.54 -6.94
CA GLY A 141 -10.20 -18.81 -8.29
C GLY A 141 -9.30 -20.04 -8.40
N VAL A 142 -9.55 -21.07 -7.59
CA VAL A 142 -8.73 -22.31 -7.53
C VAL A 142 -9.47 -23.55 -8.04
N GLY A 143 -10.62 -23.40 -8.70
CA GLY A 143 -11.51 -24.50 -9.10
C GLY A 143 -10.80 -25.66 -9.80
N ASN A 144 -9.89 -25.39 -10.74
CA ASN A 144 -9.12 -26.42 -11.46
C ASN A 144 -8.14 -27.22 -10.58
N PHE A 145 -7.87 -26.75 -9.38
CA PHE A 145 -6.90 -27.33 -8.44
C PHE A 145 -7.52 -27.79 -7.13
N ILE A 146 -8.85 -27.66 -6.98
CA ILE A 146 -9.53 -27.85 -5.70
C ILE A 146 -9.32 -29.25 -5.09
N ASP A 147 -9.19 -30.27 -5.96
CA ASP A 147 -8.96 -31.66 -5.55
C ASP A 147 -7.48 -31.99 -5.31
N GLN A 148 -6.55 -31.03 -5.57
CA GLN A 148 -5.13 -31.23 -5.36
C GLN A 148 -4.73 -30.89 -3.93
N PRO A 149 -3.74 -31.61 -3.34
CA PRO A 149 -3.17 -31.26 -2.03
C PRO A 149 -2.63 -29.82 -2.03
N VAL A 150 -2.92 -29.05 -0.98
CA VAL A 150 -2.53 -27.62 -0.92
C VAL A 150 -1.03 -27.40 -0.84
N LYS A 151 -0.22 -28.42 -0.51
CA LYS A 151 1.24 -28.35 -0.65
C LYS A 151 1.72 -28.09 -2.09
N ASN A 152 0.87 -28.40 -3.08
CA ASN A 152 1.16 -28.17 -4.50
C ASN A 152 0.68 -26.78 -4.98
N TYR A 153 0.01 -26.01 -4.12
CA TYR A 153 -0.47 -24.68 -4.46
C TYR A 153 0.69 -23.67 -4.51
N SER A 154 0.57 -22.68 -5.36
CA SER A 154 1.41 -21.49 -5.23
C SER A 154 1.07 -20.75 -3.92
N SER A 155 1.98 -19.92 -3.43
CA SER A 155 1.73 -19.10 -2.24
C SER A 155 0.48 -18.23 -2.40
N GLY A 156 0.25 -17.68 -3.61
CA GLY A 156 -0.94 -16.92 -3.92
C GLY A 156 -2.23 -17.73 -3.87
N MET A 157 -2.26 -18.94 -4.43
CA MET A 157 -3.43 -19.83 -4.36
C MET A 157 -3.75 -20.23 -2.92
N TYR A 158 -2.71 -20.55 -2.14
CA TYR A 158 -2.85 -20.92 -0.74
C TYR A 158 -3.50 -19.80 0.08
N VAL A 159 -3.00 -18.59 -0.07
CA VAL A 159 -3.52 -17.43 0.65
C VAL A 159 -4.92 -17.05 0.16
N ARG A 160 -5.18 -17.06 -1.16
CA ARG A 160 -6.51 -16.78 -1.72
C ARG A 160 -7.55 -17.76 -1.19
N LEU A 161 -7.24 -19.06 -1.13
CA LEU A 161 -8.16 -20.05 -0.58
C LEU A 161 -8.46 -19.81 0.91
N GLY A 162 -7.42 -19.57 1.73
CA GLY A 162 -7.59 -19.30 3.16
C GLY A 162 -8.41 -18.05 3.43
N PHE A 163 -8.15 -16.99 2.65
CA PHE A 163 -8.92 -15.75 2.71
C PHE A 163 -10.38 -15.97 2.31
N SER A 164 -10.62 -16.74 1.24
CA SER A 164 -11.98 -17.03 0.76
C SER A 164 -12.81 -17.77 1.80
N VAL A 165 -12.22 -18.74 2.49
CA VAL A 165 -12.92 -19.43 3.60
C VAL A 165 -13.28 -18.43 4.70
N ALA A 166 -12.32 -17.59 5.11
CA ALA A 166 -12.50 -16.69 6.24
C ALA A 166 -13.59 -15.63 6.00
N ILE A 167 -13.70 -15.07 4.78
CA ILE A 167 -14.75 -14.08 4.49
C ILE A 167 -16.15 -14.69 4.31
N HIS A 168 -16.26 -16.00 4.03
CA HIS A 168 -17.55 -16.68 3.93
C HIS A 168 -18.05 -17.25 5.26
N VAL A 169 -17.33 -16.96 6.37
CA VAL A 169 -17.78 -17.31 7.74
C VAL A 169 -19.02 -16.50 8.16
N ASP A 170 -19.30 -15.38 7.47
CA ASP A 170 -20.34 -14.40 7.83
C ASP A 170 -20.23 -13.93 9.30
N PRO A 171 -19.12 -13.23 9.64
CA PRO A 171 -18.88 -12.79 11.01
C PRO A 171 -19.62 -11.48 11.33
N ASP A 172 -19.93 -11.25 12.63
CA ASP A 172 -20.37 -9.94 13.12
C ASP A 172 -19.17 -8.98 13.27
N ILE A 173 -17.98 -9.53 13.58
CA ILE A 173 -16.72 -8.81 13.75
C ILE A 173 -15.64 -9.49 12.91
N LEU A 174 -15.05 -8.75 11.99
CA LEU A 174 -13.94 -9.21 11.18
C LEU A 174 -12.63 -8.52 11.61
N LEU A 175 -11.61 -9.32 11.94
CA LEU A 175 -10.27 -8.82 12.25
C LEU A 175 -9.34 -9.05 11.07
N VAL A 176 -8.66 -8.00 10.60
CA VAL A 176 -7.79 -8.03 9.42
C VAL A 176 -6.42 -7.43 9.78
N ASP A 177 -5.34 -8.19 9.58
CA ASP A 177 -3.96 -7.74 9.81
C ASP A 177 -3.22 -7.63 8.47
N GLU A 178 -2.87 -6.43 8.03
CA GLU A 178 -2.08 -6.09 6.82
C GLU A 178 -2.46 -6.79 5.48
N ILE A 179 -3.50 -7.62 5.46
CA ILE A 179 -3.78 -8.58 4.39
C ILE A 179 -4.55 -7.96 3.21
N LEU A 180 -4.78 -6.64 3.17
CA LEU A 180 -5.43 -6.00 2.01
C LEU A 180 -4.57 -6.03 0.74
N ALA A 181 -3.28 -6.32 0.86
CA ALA A 181 -2.32 -6.43 -0.25
C ALA A 181 -2.08 -7.86 -0.74
N VAL A 182 -2.92 -8.84 -0.36
CA VAL A 182 -2.73 -10.25 -0.72
C VAL A 182 -3.32 -10.58 -2.08
N GLY A 183 -2.59 -11.39 -2.85
CA GLY A 183 -3.02 -11.85 -4.17
C GLY A 183 -2.69 -10.88 -5.30
N ASP A 184 -3.24 -11.16 -6.48
CA ASP A 184 -3.14 -10.28 -7.63
C ASP A 184 -4.17 -9.12 -7.54
N MET A 185 -4.04 -8.15 -8.45
CA MET A 185 -4.90 -6.96 -8.47
C MET A 185 -6.39 -7.32 -8.58
N GLN A 186 -6.73 -8.37 -9.35
CA GLN A 186 -8.11 -8.82 -9.52
C GLN A 186 -8.69 -9.38 -8.22
N PHE A 187 -7.89 -10.12 -7.46
CA PHE A 187 -8.31 -10.65 -6.16
C PHE A 187 -8.46 -9.52 -5.12
N GLN A 188 -7.57 -8.53 -5.14
CA GLN A 188 -7.68 -7.36 -4.26
C GLN A 188 -8.97 -6.56 -4.50
N GLU A 189 -9.38 -6.40 -5.77
CA GLU A 189 -10.67 -5.76 -6.10
C GLU A 189 -11.86 -6.55 -5.53
N LYS A 190 -11.90 -7.88 -5.71
CA LYS A 190 -12.93 -8.74 -5.10
C LYS A 190 -12.96 -8.60 -3.57
N CYS A 191 -11.79 -8.47 -2.93
CA CYS A 191 -11.70 -8.24 -1.49
C CYS A 191 -12.31 -6.90 -1.09
N LYS A 192 -12.00 -5.81 -1.82
CA LYS A 192 -12.57 -4.48 -1.57
C LYS A 192 -14.09 -4.47 -1.70
N GLU A 193 -14.60 -5.10 -2.76
CA GLU A 193 -16.06 -5.26 -2.95
C GLU A 193 -16.71 -5.99 -1.77
N LYS A 194 -16.09 -7.08 -1.31
CA LYS A 194 -16.62 -7.86 -0.19
C LYS A 194 -16.57 -7.10 1.14
N PHE A 195 -15.53 -6.29 1.37
CA PHE A 195 -15.48 -5.43 2.54
C PHE A 195 -16.53 -4.29 2.48
N ALA A 196 -16.79 -3.73 1.30
CA ALA A 196 -17.86 -2.76 1.11
C ALA A 196 -19.23 -3.39 1.44
N GLU A 197 -19.49 -4.62 0.96
CA GLU A 197 -20.68 -5.37 1.29
C GLU A 197 -20.85 -5.59 2.82
N PHE A 198 -19.76 -5.98 3.51
CA PHE A 198 -19.80 -6.14 4.97
C PHE A 198 -20.11 -4.82 5.69
N LYS A 199 -19.55 -3.70 5.21
CA LYS A 199 -19.84 -2.38 5.76
C LYS A 199 -21.31 -1.99 5.55
N GLU A 200 -21.87 -2.25 4.37
CA GLU A 200 -23.29 -2.00 4.08
C GLU A 200 -24.23 -2.86 4.94
N GLN A 201 -23.83 -4.08 5.24
CA GLN A 201 -24.56 -5.00 6.13
C GLN A 201 -24.42 -4.61 7.62
N GLY A 202 -23.68 -3.54 7.95
CA GLY A 202 -23.48 -3.10 9.33
C GLY A 202 -22.53 -3.99 10.14
N ARG A 203 -21.69 -4.81 9.50
CA ARG A 203 -20.65 -5.59 10.18
C ARG A 203 -19.53 -4.69 10.68
N THR A 204 -18.87 -5.12 11.74
CA THR A 204 -17.71 -4.39 12.28
C THR A 204 -16.43 -4.96 11.72
N ILE A 205 -15.59 -4.10 11.13
CA ILE A 205 -14.28 -4.49 10.61
C ILE A 205 -13.20 -3.81 11.44
N ILE A 206 -12.27 -4.58 11.99
CA ILE A 206 -11.11 -4.05 12.72
C ILE A 206 -9.88 -4.35 11.87
N VAL A 207 -9.17 -3.31 11.46
CA VAL A 207 -8.04 -3.42 10.52
C VAL A 207 -6.75 -2.85 11.12
N VAL A 208 -5.65 -3.56 10.90
CA VAL A 208 -4.30 -3.05 11.09
C VAL A 208 -3.68 -2.82 9.71
N SER A 209 -3.18 -1.64 9.44
CA SER A 209 -2.46 -1.34 8.20
C SER A 209 -1.38 -0.29 8.45
N HIS A 210 -0.34 -0.32 7.63
CA HIS A 210 0.68 0.73 7.57
C HIS A 210 0.39 1.76 6.48
N ALA A 211 -0.54 1.48 5.55
CA ALA A 211 -0.94 2.37 4.49
C ALA A 211 -1.96 3.41 5.00
N LEU A 212 -1.48 4.56 5.47
CA LEU A 212 -2.35 5.60 6.05
C LEU A 212 -3.37 6.15 5.07
N GLY A 213 -3.04 6.21 3.77
CA GLY A 213 -3.97 6.63 2.71
C GLY A 213 -5.18 5.71 2.63
N ASP A 214 -4.94 4.39 2.65
CA ASP A 214 -6.01 3.39 2.64
C ASP A 214 -6.83 3.46 3.94
N MET A 215 -6.17 3.59 5.10
CA MET A 215 -6.85 3.73 6.38
C MET A 215 -7.74 4.98 6.44
N ARG A 216 -7.29 6.11 5.85
CA ARG A 216 -8.04 7.36 5.80
C ARG A 216 -9.35 7.22 5.00
N SER A 217 -9.32 6.45 3.91
CA SER A 217 -10.49 6.25 3.05
C SER A 217 -11.41 5.14 3.53
N PHE A 218 -10.85 4.12 4.18
CA PHE A 218 -11.56 2.91 4.57
C PHE A 218 -12.11 2.94 5.99
N CYS A 219 -11.36 3.53 6.96
CA CYS A 219 -11.74 3.53 8.38
C CYS A 219 -12.66 4.70 8.73
N ASP A 220 -13.65 4.44 9.58
CA ASP A 220 -14.50 5.47 10.18
C ASP A 220 -13.82 6.08 11.42
N GLN A 221 -13.19 5.21 12.23
CA GLN A 221 -12.43 5.58 13.43
C GLN A 221 -11.10 4.86 13.48
N ILE A 222 -10.14 5.46 14.16
CA ILE A 222 -8.80 4.89 14.34
C ILE A 222 -8.38 5.06 15.80
N ALA A 223 -7.71 4.03 16.35
CA ALA A 223 -6.92 4.11 17.56
C ALA A 223 -5.44 4.19 17.19
N TRP A 224 -4.78 5.23 17.65
CA TRP A 224 -3.33 5.38 17.55
C TRP A 224 -2.66 4.78 18.77
N LEU A 225 -1.79 3.79 18.51
CA LEU A 225 -0.97 3.13 19.53
C LEU A 225 0.48 3.59 19.41
N ASP A 226 1.06 3.89 20.57
CA ASP A 226 2.48 4.18 20.71
C ASP A 226 3.05 3.48 21.95
N HIS A 227 4.17 2.76 21.79
CA HIS A 227 4.85 2.02 22.86
C HIS A 227 3.90 1.21 23.76
N GLY A 228 2.93 0.52 23.16
CA GLY A 228 1.96 -0.33 23.85
C GLY A 228 0.81 0.41 24.52
N ARG A 229 0.68 1.71 24.35
CA ARG A 229 -0.39 2.55 24.92
C ARG A 229 -1.25 3.18 23.83
N VAL A 230 -2.50 3.45 24.16
CA VAL A 230 -3.38 4.25 23.30
C VAL A 230 -3.08 5.73 23.51
N VAL A 231 -2.68 6.41 22.47
CA VAL A 231 -2.43 7.87 22.48
C VAL A 231 -3.74 8.61 22.20
N GLU A 232 -4.47 8.19 21.17
CA GLU A 232 -5.74 8.80 20.77
C GLU A 232 -6.66 7.78 20.10
N VAL A 233 -7.97 8.01 20.25
CA VAL A 233 -9.03 7.33 19.49
C VAL A 233 -9.97 8.40 18.93
N GLY A 234 -10.20 8.39 17.63
CA GLY A 234 -11.04 9.39 16.99
C GLY A 234 -11.39 9.10 15.55
N PRO A 235 -12.05 10.05 14.84
CA PRO A 235 -12.32 9.95 13.41
C PRO A 235 -11.03 9.74 12.63
N ALA A 236 -11.04 8.84 11.63
CA ALA A 236 -9.84 8.41 10.92
C ALA A 236 -9.00 9.58 10.37
N ALA A 237 -9.62 10.51 9.65
CA ALA A 237 -8.91 11.65 9.07
C ALA A 237 -8.20 12.50 10.13
N ALA A 238 -8.91 12.89 11.20
CA ALA A 238 -8.37 13.75 12.25
C ALA A 238 -7.25 13.07 13.05
N THR A 239 -7.41 11.76 13.34
CA THR A 239 -6.41 11.00 14.10
C THR A 239 -5.14 10.75 13.29
N ILE A 240 -5.29 10.52 11.96
CA ILE A 240 -4.16 10.40 11.04
C ILE A 240 -3.42 11.75 10.93
N ASP A 241 -4.14 12.87 10.78
CA ASP A 241 -3.52 14.19 10.68
C ASP A 241 -2.69 14.49 11.92
N LYS A 242 -3.22 14.24 13.13
CA LYS A 242 -2.46 14.38 14.38
C LYS A 242 -1.26 13.45 14.47
N TYR A 243 -1.39 12.18 14.01
CA TYR A 243 -0.28 11.25 13.96
C TYR A 243 0.85 11.76 13.05
N ILE A 244 0.49 12.39 11.93
CA ILE A 244 1.42 13.04 11.01
C ILE A 244 2.05 14.27 11.67
N GLU A 245 1.24 15.12 12.33
CA GLU A 245 1.68 16.33 13.02
C GLU A 245 2.57 16.05 14.23
N ASP A 246 2.29 15.00 15.00
CA ASP A 246 3.06 14.60 16.20
C ASP A 246 4.43 13.97 15.85
N GLY A 247 4.73 13.85 14.56
CA GLY A 247 6.05 13.49 14.07
C GLY A 247 6.36 12.00 14.04
N HIS A 248 5.36 11.15 14.16
CA HIS A 248 5.51 9.72 13.88
C HIS A 248 5.56 9.39 12.38
N LEU A 249 5.11 10.32 11.52
CA LEU A 249 5.53 10.49 10.13
C LEU A 249 6.13 11.88 10.02
N ALA A 250 7.40 11.96 10.31
CA ALA A 250 8.19 13.17 10.28
C ALA A 250 7.41 14.41 10.78
N ARG A 251 7.70 14.87 11.99
CA ARG A 251 7.76 16.30 12.19
C ARG A 251 8.33 16.87 10.89
N PRO A 252 7.86 18.04 10.42
CA PRO A 252 8.82 18.98 9.94
C PRO A 252 9.72 19.19 11.16
N VAL A 253 10.61 18.22 11.38
CA VAL A 253 11.82 18.54 12.09
C VAL A 253 12.27 19.75 11.27
N ALA A 254 12.31 20.88 11.91
CA ALA A 254 13.48 21.64 11.64
C ALA A 254 14.55 20.56 11.60
N THR A 255 14.80 20.01 10.40
CA THR A 255 15.76 18.99 10.03
C THR A 255 15.65 17.62 10.72
N GLY A 256 15.20 16.55 10.04
CA GLY A 256 15.89 15.36 10.22
C GLY A 256 15.21 14.07 10.34
N GLY A 257 15.14 13.34 9.27
CA GLY A 257 15.32 11.91 9.23
C GLY A 257 16.67 11.54 9.91
N ALA A 258 16.90 10.24 10.15
CA ALA A 258 18.15 9.78 10.75
C ALA A 258 19.35 10.36 9.96
N ARG A 259 20.25 10.99 10.66
CA ARG A 259 21.44 11.59 10.08
C ARG A 259 22.67 10.83 10.56
N HIS A 260 23.52 10.46 9.61
CA HIS A 260 24.77 9.76 9.85
C HIS A 260 25.88 10.42 9.02
N GLY A 261 27.11 10.34 9.49
CA GLY A 261 28.27 10.87 8.78
C GLY A 261 29.27 11.53 9.74
N SER A 262 30.44 11.90 9.22
CA SER A 262 31.52 12.51 10.01
C SER A 262 31.32 13.99 10.30
N GLY A 263 30.46 14.69 9.51
CA GLY A 263 29.99 16.04 9.78
C GLY A 263 30.87 17.19 9.30
N GLU A 264 31.94 16.95 8.54
CA GLU A 264 32.78 18.01 7.98
C GLU A 264 32.03 18.92 7.00
N ILE A 265 31.05 18.32 6.28
CA ILE A 265 30.07 19.01 5.47
C ILE A 265 28.70 18.38 5.70
N ILE A 266 27.69 19.20 5.94
CA ILE A 266 26.33 18.77 6.21
C ILE A 266 25.33 19.49 5.31
N VAL A 267 24.22 18.85 4.95
CA VAL A 267 23.07 19.48 4.27
C VAL A 267 22.13 20.01 5.34
N GLU A 268 22.19 21.32 5.63
CA GLU A 268 21.39 21.93 6.70
C GLU A 268 19.90 21.96 6.39
N ARG A 269 19.53 22.19 5.11
CA ARG A 269 18.14 22.34 4.66
C ARG A 269 18.01 21.91 3.21
N ILE A 270 16.84 21.39 2.86
CA ILE A 270 16.46 21.07 1.49
C ILE A 270 15.14 21.76 1.17
N GLU A 271 15.04 22.36 0.00
CA GLU A 271 13.80 22.89 -0.57
C GLU A 271 13.44 22.09 -1.82
N MET A 272 12.15 21.84 -2.01
CA MET A 272 11.59 21.25 -3.22
C MET A 272 10.82 22.33 -3.95
N LEU A 273 11.44 22.94 -4.97
CA LEU A 273 10.88 24.08 -5.67
C LEU A 273 10.10 23.61 -6.89
N ASP A 274 8.87 24.10 -7.04
CA ASP A 274 8.05 23.92 -8.23
C ASP A 274 8.52 24.82 -9.40
N ALA A 275 7.78 24.79 -10.52
CA ALA A 275 8.08 25.61 -11.71
C ALA A 275 8.06 27.13 -11.43
N ASP A 276 7.33 27.58 -10.41
CA ASP A 276 7.25 28.96 -9.97
C ASP A 276 8.31 29.33 -8.93
N GLY A 277 9.18 28.38 -8.56
CA GLY A 277 10.24 28.53 -7.56
C GLY A 277 9.72 28.56 -6.12
N GLN A 278 8.51 28.05 -5.86
CA GLN A 278 7.93 27.96 -4.52
C GLN A 278 8.21 26.60 -3.90
N ASP A 279 8.50 26.58 -2.58
CA ASP A 279 8.70 25.33 -1.85
C ASP A 279 7.38 24.55 -1.73
N ALA A 280 7.31 23.38 -2.36
CA ALA A 280 6.12 22.55 -2.46
C ALA A 280 6.37 21.13 -1.93
N ARG A 281 5.29 20.46 -1.55
CA ARG A 281 5.29 19.03 -1.11
C ARG A 281 4.30 18.18 -1.90
N HIS A 282 3.61 18.79 -2.86
CA HIS A 282 2.63 18.14 -3.71
C HIS A 282 2.97 18.45 -5.16
N PHE A 283 3.22 17.41 -5.93
CA PHE A 283 3.56 17.46 -7.34
C PHE A 283 2.61 16.55 -8.14
N ARG A 284 2.70 16.62 -9.44
CA ARG A 284 2.06 15.69 -10.35
C ARG A 284 3.11 15.00 -11.20
N THR A 285 2.82 13.80 -11.67
CA THR A 285 3.66 13.16 -12.70
C THR A 285 3.83 14.13 -13.88
N GLY A 286 5.08 14.39 -14.29
CA GLY A 286 5.41 15.33 -15.35
C GLY A 286 5.71 16.76 -14.92
N ASP A 287 5.46 17.14 -13.67
CA ASP A 287 5.80 18.46 -13.15
C ASP A 287 7.31 18.69 -13.10
N GLU A 288 7.72 19.93 -13.25
CA GLU A 288 9.09 20.38 -13.02
C GLU A 288 9.38 20.43 -11.51
N LEU A 289 10.57 19.98 -11.12
CA LEU A 289 11.04 20.03 -9.74
C LEU A 289 12.52 20.44 -9.70
N THR A 290 12.84 21.40 -8.85
CA THR A 290 14.22 21.71 -8.46
C THR A 290 14.44 21.39 -6.98
N LEU A 291 15.38 20.49 -6.70
CA LEU A 291 15.84 20.20 -5.34
C LEU A 291 16.98 21.15 -5.02
N ARG A 292 16.82 22.03 -4.04
CA ARG A 292 17.87 22.92 -3.56
C ARG A 292 18.39 22.45 -2.21
N LEU A 293 19.64 21.99 -2.16
CA LEU A 293 20.32 21.50 -0.98
C LEU A 293 21.23 22.61 -0.44
N TYR A 294 20.92 23.15 0.73
CA TYR A 294 21.76 24.11 1.45
C TYR A 294 22.75 23.36 2.31
N TYR A 295 24.05 23.58 2.06
CA TYR A 295 25.09 22.89 2.80
C TYR A 295 25.91 23.86 3.66
N LYS A 296 26.59 23.29 4.66
CA LYS A 296 27.56 23.95 5.48
C LYS A 296 28.77 23.04 5.67
N ALA A 297 29.93 23.51 5.24
CA ALA A 297 31.22 22.86 5.49
C ALA A 297 31.92 23.57 6.67
N THR A 298 32.27 22.82 7.70
CA THR A 298 32.94 23.30 8.92
C THR A 298 34.45 23.48 8.69
N GLN A 299 34.99 22.80 7.69
CA GLN A 299 36.36 22.87 7.21
C GLN A 299 36.39 22.67 5.69
N PRO A 300 37.51 23.03 4.98
CA PRO A 300 37.62 22.75 3.56
C PRO A 300 37.50 21.22 3.28
N VAL A 301 36.58 20.84 2.41
CA VAL A 301 36.35 19.45 1.97
C VAL A 301 36.70 19.33 0.51
N ARG A 302 37.59 18.42 0.17
CA ARG A 302 38.07 18.20 -1.20
C ARG A 302 37.14 17.26 -1.93
N ARG A 303 36.72 17.65 -3.14
CA ARG A 303 35.92 16.85 -4.07
C ARG A 303 34.71 16.19 -3.45
N PRO A 304 33.84 16.90 -2.71
CA PRO A 304 32.63 16.31 -2.16
C PRO A 304 31.63 15.99 -3.28
N VAL A 305 31.00 14.83 -3.18
CA VAL A 305 29.96 14.36 -4.10
C VAL A 305 28.62 14.44 -3.39
N PHE A 306 27.75 15.33 -3.87
CA PHE A 306 26.36 15.41 -3.42
C PHE A 306 25.51 14.35 -4.13
N SER A 307 24.52 13.82 -3.42
CA SER A 307 23.57 12.89 -3.98
C SER A 307 22.15 13.17 -3.46
N ALA A 308 21.18 12.92 -4.29
CA ALA A 308 19.77 12.88 -3.92
C ALA A 308 19.17 11.54 -4.33
N SER A 309 18.32 10.98 -3.49
CA SER A 309 17.59 9.76 -3.82
C SER A 309 16.14 9.81 -3.29
N ILE A 310 15.26 9.13 -3.98
CA ILE A 310 13.83 9.08 -3.66
C ILE A 310 13.44 7.61 -3.49
N THR A 311 12.79 7.30 -2.37
CA THR A 311 12.19 5.98 -2.11
C THR A 311 10.68 6.13 -1.96
N ASN A 312 9.93 5.05 -2.23
CA ASN A 312 8.54 4.99 -1.79
C ASN A 312 8.47 4.79 -0.25
N THR A 313 7.27 4.79 0.29
CA THR A 313 7.03 4.59 1.75
C THR A 313 7.51 3.24 2.27
N ASP A 314 7.63 2.22 1.40
CA ASP A 314 8.13 0.88 1.73
C ASP A 314 9.66 0.80 1.68
N GLY A 315 10.33 1.90 1.32
CA GLY A 315 11.79 2.00 1.22
C GLY A 315 12.35 1.49 -0.10
N VAL A 316 11.50 1.23 -1.12
CA VAL A 316 11.96 0.84 -2.45
C VAL A 316 12.50 2.07 -3.17
N LEU A 317 13.75 1.98 -3.66
CA LEU A 317 14.40 3.05 -4.39
C LEU A 317 13.72 3.29 -5.74
N ALA A 318 13.17 4.49 -5.91
CA ALA A 318 12.54 4.93 -7.16
C ALA A 318 13.51 5.68 -8.06
N TRP A 319 14.41 6.49 -7.48
CA TRP A 319 15.38 7.31 -8.20
C TRP A 319 16.57 7.66 -7.33
N THR A 320 17.75 7.74 -7.94
CA THR A 320 18.97 8.30 -7.33
C THR A 320 19.82 9.01 -8.37
N HIS A 321 20.48 10.08 -7.97
CA HIS A 321 21.41 10.83 -8.79
C HIS A 321 22.57 11.32 -7.96
N HIS A 322 23.79 11.03 -8.44
CA HIS A 322 25.03 11.50 -7.86
C HIS A 322 25.58 12.65 -8.71
N ALA A 323 26.08 13.69 -8.04
CA ALA A 323 26.70 14.84 -8.74
C ALA A 323 27.90 14.42 -9.60
N SER A 324 28.60 13.34 -9.24
CA SER A 324 29.69 12.75 -10.02
C SER A 324 29.24 12.25 -11.39
N ASP A 325 28.00 11.73 -11.52
CA ASP A 325 27.47 11.23 -12.79
C ASP A 325 27.28 12.37 -13.80
N ALA A 326 26.94 13.56 -13.29
CA ALA A 326 26.86 14.79 -14.08
C ALA A 326 28.24 15.52 -14.22
N ARG A 327 29.33 14.94 -13.70
CA ARG A 327 30.65 15.58 -13.61
C ARG A 327 30.65 16.90 -12.86
N PHE A 328 29.68 17.06 -11.95
CA PHE A 328 29.53 18.25 -11.11
C PHE A 328 30.15 18.00 -9.74
N VAL A 329 31.48 17.93 -9.69
CA VAL A 329 32.26 17.74 -8.47
C VAL A 329 33.21 18.90 -8.31
N PRO A 330 33.03 19.81 -7.34
CA PRO A 330 33.94 20.91 -7.09
C PRO A 330 35.25 20.39 -6.52
N ASP A 331 36.37 21.05 -6.85
CA ASP A 331 37.71 20.66 -6.34
C ASP A 331 37.78 20.76 -4.81
N GLU A 332 37.16 21.80 -4.24
CA GLU A 332 37.11 22.04 -2.81
C GLU A 332 35.87 22.88 -2.46
N LEU A 333 35.21 22.54 -1.35
CA LEU A 333 34.13 23.36 -0.77
C LEU A 333 34.47 23.75 0.68
N SER A 334 34.14 25.01 1.03
CA SER A 334 34.26 25.55 2.37
C SER A 334 33.12 26.53 2.66
N GLY A 335 32.75 26.69 3.94
CA GLY A 335 31.68 27.60 4.32
C GLY A 335 30.29 27.09 3.94
N SER A 336 29.32 27.99 3.74
CA SER A 336 27.95 27.68 3.43
C SER A 336 27.58 28.01 1.99
N GLY A 337 26.72 27.22 1.37
CA GLY A 337 26.25 27.43 0.00
C GLY A 337 25.05 26.57 -0.33
N SER A 338 24.68 26.49 -1.59
CA SER A 338 23.64 25.61 -2.07
C SER A 338 24.03 24.88 -3.36
N VAL A 339 23.42 23.72 -3.57
CA VAL A 339 23.52 22.93 -4.80
C VAL A 339 22.10 22.59 -5.27
N ASP A 340 21.85 22.80 -6.55
CA ASP A 340 20.55 22.54 -7.16
C ASP A 340 20.60 21.28 -8.03
N VAL A 341 19.56 20.44 -7.92
CA VAL A 341 19.29 19.31 -8.82
C VAL A 341 17.98 19.59 -9.54
N HIS A 342 18.07 19.81 -10.84
CA HIS A 342 16.91 20.12 -11.67
C HIS A 342 16.35 18.87 -12.34
N ILE A 343 15.07 18.62 -12.14
CA ILE A 343 14.30 17.51 -12.72
C ILE A 343 13.22 18.15 -13.62
N PRO A 344 13.41 18.16 -14.94
CA PRO A 344 12.52 18.91 -15.86
C PRO A 344 11.12 18.29 -15.98
N ALA A 345 10.99 17.02 -15.64
CA ALA A 345 9.70 16.33 -15.61
C ALA A 345 9.74 15.24 -14.55
N MET A 346 8.88 15.33 -13.55
CA MET A 346 8.77 14.37 -12.46
C MET A 346 8.42 12.98 -13.00
N PRO A 347 9.33 11.99 -12.90
CA PRO A 347 9.07 10.68 -13.48
C PRO A 347 8.26 9.75 -12.57
N LEU A 348 7.91 10.19 -11.36
CA LEU A 348 7.26 9.35 -10.36
C LEU A 348 5.77 9.18 -10.67
N GLN A 349 5.28 7.96 -10.47
CA GLN A 349 3.85 7.65 -10.49
C GLN A 349 3.15 8.16 -9.22
N PRO A 350 1.81 8.29 -9.22
CA PRO A 350 1.07 8.74 -8.04
C PRO A 350 1.37 7.90 -6.80
N GLY A 351 1.69 8.59 -5.71
CA GLY A 351 2.04 7.97 -4.42
C GLY A 351 2.74 8.93 -3.48
N SER A 352 3.10 8.44 -2.30
CA SER A 352 3.90 9.17 -1.31
C SER A 352 5.35 8.68 -1.33
N PHE A 353 6.28 9.62 -1.26
CA PHE A 353 7.71 9.36 -1.41
C PHE A 353 8.53 10.07 -0.33
N ASP A 354 9.68 9.49 -0.02
CA ASP A 354 10.68 10.07 0.87
C ASP A 354 11.92 10.50 0.07
N LEU A 355 12.32 11.75 0.21
CA LEU A 355 13.56 12.29 -0.32
C LEU A 355 14.68 12.07 0.69
N HIS A 356 15.84 11.65 0.20
CA HIS A 356 17.08 11.50 0.95
C HIS A 356 18.18 12.31 0.27
N SER A 357 19.14 12.76 1.05
CA SER A 357 20.37 13.35 0.50
C SER A 357 21.60 12.78 1.19
N SER A 358 22.70 12.78 0.48
CA SER A 358 23.99 12.44 1.07
C SER A 358 25.11 13.29 0.48
N VAL A 359 26.19 13.42 1.26
CA VAL A 359 27.45 14.01 0.82
C VAL A 359 28.55 13.01 1.18
N VAL A 360 29.30 12.59 0.18
CA VAL A 360 30.36 11.57 0.33
C VAL A 360 31.66 12.07 -0.33
N ASP A 361 32.75 11.38 -0.10
CA ASP A 361 34.01 11.61 -0.82
C ASP A 361 33.93 11.09 -2.28
N GLU A 362 34.87 11.48 -3.11
CA GLU A 362 34.92 11.08 -4.53
C GLU A 362 34.99 9.54 -4.71
N SER A 363 35.56 8.81 -3.75
CA SER A 363 35.64 7.35 -3.79
C SER A 363 34.34 6.66 -3.34
N LEU A 364 33.35 7.41 -2.89
CA LEU A 364 32.07 6.95 -2.31
C LEU A 364 32.26 6.06 -1.06
N SER A 365 33.44 6.09 -0.45
CA SER A 365 33.78 5.24 0.70
C SER A 365 33.63 5.94 2.05
N HIS A 366 33.79 7.26 2.07
CA HIS A 366 33.65 8.08 3.28
C HIS A 366 32.41 8.97 3.19
N SER A 367 31.55 8.85 4.20
CA SER A 367 30.32 9.63 4.28
C SER A 367 30.49 10.82 5.20
N TYR A 368 30.38 12.02 4.64
CA TYR A 368 30.36 13.28 5.39
C TYR A 368 28.99 13.53 6.02
N ASP A 369 27.91 13.27 5.26
CA ASP A 369 26.53 13.44 5.72
C ASP A 369 25.61 12.50 4.96
N GLN A 370 24.74 11.81 5.67
CA GLN A 370 23.64 11.03 5.12
C GLN A 370 22.35 11.47 5.82
N TYR A 371 21.49 12.10 5.08
CA TYR A 371 20.24 12.64 5.56
C TYR A 371 19.07 11.81 5.02
N MET A 372 18.70 10.77 5.77
CA MET A 372 17.67 9.84 5.38
C MET A 372 16.29 10.41 5.68
N ARG A 373 15.34 10.26 4.75
CA ARG A 373 13.96 10.76 4.87
C ARG A 373 13.92 12.26 5.23
N ALA A 374 14.71 13.04 4.53
CA ALA A 374 14.83 14.48 4.76
C ALA A 374 13.49 15.21 4.53
N ILE A 375 12.73 14.78 3.53
CA ILE A 375 11.43 15.36 3.16
C ILE A 375 10.52 14.23 2.69
N ARG A 376 9.25 14.26 3.13
CA ARG A 376 8.17 13.49 2.53
C ARG A 376 7.34 14.38 1.61
N PHE A 377 6.95 13.85 0.45
CA PHE A 377 6.15 14.55 -0.53
C PHE A 377 5.22 13.59 -1.26
N ASP A 378 4.18 14.13 -1.87
CA ASP A 378 3.17 13.36 -2.59
C ASP A 378 3.18 13.71 -4.08
N VAL A 379 2.95 12.70 -4.90
CA VAL A 379 2.79 12.84 -6.35
C VAL A 379 1.37 12.42 -6.70
N ALA A 380 0.65 13.32 -7.35
CA ALA A 380 -0.69 13.07 -7.89
C ALA A 380 -0.61 12.64 -9.37
N VAL A 381 -1.74 12.19 -9.89
CA VAL A 381 -1.87 11.85 -11.31
C VAL A 381 -1.57 13.07 -12.18
N GLY A 382 -0.63 12.93 -13.12
CA GLY A 382 -0.24 13.95 -14.09
C GLY A 382 -0.17 13.39 -15.51
N VAL A 383 0.75 13.90 -16.31
CA VAL A 383 0.97 13.51 -17.72
C VAL A 383 2.43 13.09 -17.92
N PRO A 384 2.71 11.93 -18.56
CA PRO A 384 1.76 10.97 -19.14
C PRO A 384 1.06 10.12 -18.07
N ARG A 385 -0.14 9.64 -18.39
CA ARG A 385 -0.82 8.66 -17.57
C ARG A 385 -0.28 7.28 -17.87
N GLU A 386 0.39 6.70 -16.93
CA GLU A 386 0.79 5.29 -16.93
C GLU A 386 0.22 4.64 -15.67
N SER A 387 -0.06 3.35 -15.69
CA SER A 387 -0.59 2.62 -14.54
C SER A 387 0.37 1.53 -14.11
N GLY A 388 0.63 1.49 -12.82
CA GLY A 388 1.53 0.51 -12.19
C GLY A 388 3.00 0.94 -12.18
N GLY A 389 3.76 0.41 -11.22
CA GLY A 389 5.15 0.77 -10.99
C GLY A 389 5.34 2.07 -10.20
N LEU A 390 6.59 2.45 -9.97
CA LEU A 390 6.96 3.65 -9.20
C LEU A 390 7.34 4.83 -10.12
N VAL A 391 7.71 4.55 -11.36
CA VAL A 391 8.29 5.52 -12.29
C VAL A 391 7.57 5.47 -13.62
N SER A 392 7.25 6.64 -14.19
CA SER A 392 6.79 6.79 -15.56
C SER A 392 7.99 6.70 -16.52
N MET A 393 7.88 5.85 -17.52
CA MET A 393 8.90 5.71 -18.55
C MET A 393 8.65 6.67 -19.72
N ASN A 394 7.59 7.49 -19.66
CA ASN A 394 7.15 8.36 -20.76
C ASN A 394 7.04 7.59 -22.08
N SER A 395 6.51 6.36 -21.99
CA SER A 395 6.45 5.41 -23.10
C SER A 395 5.28 5.73 -24.03
N ARG A 396 5.46 5.45 -25.31
CA ARG A 396 4.43 5.56 -26.33
C ARG A 396 4.27 4.23 -27.03
N TRP A 397 3.03 3.89 -27.34
CA TRP A 397 2.71 2.73 -28.16
C TRP A 397 2.66 3.18 -29.62
N GLU A 398 3.56 2.67 -30.44
CA GLU A 398 3.65 3.00 -31.86
C GLU A 398 3.72 1.72 -32.72
N ASN A 399 3.33 1.81 -34.00
CA ASN A 399 3.48 0.77 -35.00
C ASN A 399 2.82 -0.59 -34.63
N LEU A 400 1.60 -0.53 -34.08
CA LEU A 400 0.78 -1.72 -33.88
C LEU A 400 0.40 -2.30 -35.25
N THR A 401 1.13 -3.32 -35.69
CA THR A 401 0.89 -4.05 -36.94
C THR A 401 0.71 -5.53 -36.68
N PRO A 402 -0.31 -6.12 -37.28
CA PRO A 402 -1.71 -5.82 -37.05
C PRO A 402 -2.05 -6.20 -35.64
N PRO A 403 -2.94 -5.69 -34.99
CA PRO A 403 -4.19 -5.16 -35.45
C PRO A 403 -4.31 -3.67 -35.30
N THR A 404 -4.54 -3.02 -36.37
CA THR A 404 -4.87 -1.61 -36.52
C THR A 404 -5.99 -1.12 -35.57
N ARG A 405 -6.84 -2.03 -35.14
CA ARG A 405 -7.93 -1.75 -34.22
C ARG A 405 -7.49 -1.08 -32.89
N MET A 406 -6.31 -1.47 -32.34
CA MET A 406 -5.80 -0.84 -31.10
C MET A 406 -5.08 0.49 -31.36
N LYS A 407 -4.37 0.61 -32.51
CA LYS A 407 -3.75 1.87 -32.91
C LYS A 407 -4.77 3.00 -32.95
N TRP A 408 -5.98 2.69 -33.33
CA TRP A 408 -7.09 3.60 -33.43
C TRP A 408 -7.52 4.24 -32.09
N PHE A 409 -7.49 3.48 -31.00
CA PHE A 409 -7.78 4.04 -29.67
C PHE A 409 -6.71 5.01 -29.18
N VAL A 410 -5.47 4.79 -29.56
CA VAL A 410 -4.35 5.65 -29.20
C VAL A 410 -4.41 6.96 -29.98
N ASP A 411 -4.66 6.89 -31.29
CA ASP A 411 -4.69 8.05 -32.16
C ASP A 411 -5.92 8.96 -31.91
N ALA A 412 -7.06 8.37 -31.51
CA ALA A 412 -8.28 9.11 -31.20
C ALA A 412 -8.23 9.84 -29.83
N SER A 413 -7.31 9.45 -28.96
CA SER A 413 -7.24 10.03 -27.63
C SER A 413 -6.41 11.31 -27.52
N GLY A 414 -5.68 11.75 -28.57
CA GLY A 414 -4.83 12.96 -28.54
C GLY A 414 -4.02 13.12 -27.23
N PRO A 415 -3.01 13.91 -27.17
CA PRO A 415 -2.33 14.14 -25.89
C PRO A 415 -3.26 14.83 -24.89
N GLY A 416 -3.90 14.06 -23.99
CA GLY A 416 -4.57 14.63 -22.84
C GLY A 416 -5.97 14.16 -22.46
N GLU A 417 -6.80 13.57 -23.35
CA GLU A 417 -8.13 13.10 -22.96
C GLU A 417 -8.32 11.59 -23.23
N PRO A 418 -8.61 10.77 -22.20
CA PRO A 418 -9.04 9.40 -22.43
C PRO A 418 -10.41 9.38 -23.12
N LEU A 419 -10.55 8.55 -24.16
CA LEU A 419 -11.87 8.27 -24.72
C LEU A 419 -12.78 7.70 -23.63
N PRO A 420 -14.01 8.22 -23.48
CA PRO A 420 -15.00 7.60 -22.61
C PRO A 420 -15.20 6.14 -23.01
N TRP A 421 -15.34 5.24 -22.04
CA TRP A 421 -15.58 3.80 -22.25
C TRP A 421 -16.73 3.53 -23.21
N ASP A 422 -17.77 4.37 -23.19
CA ASP A 422 -18.93 4.29 -24.05
C ASP A 422 -18.57 4.45 -25.53
N ARG A 423 -17.66 5.35 -25.89
CA ARG A 423 -17.18 5.50 -27.26
C ARG A 423 -16.39 4.30 -27.74
N SER A 424 -15.55 3.75 -26.86
CA SER A 424 -14.77 2.54 -27.18
C SER A 424 -15.66 1.33 -27.47
N ALA A 425 -16.72 1.16 -26.68
CA ALA A 425 -17.69 0.09 -26.85
C ALA A 425 -18.50 0.23 -28.15
N VAL A 426 -18.89 1.45 -28.51
CA VAL A 426 -19.60 1.74 -29.77
C VAL A 426 -18.73 1.40 -30.97
N LEU A 427 -17.48 1.83 -30.99
CA LEU A 427 -16.54 1.57 -32.08
C LEU A 427 -16.26 0.08 -32.30
N ILE A 428 -16.08 -0.68 -31.20
CA ILE A 428 -15.92 -2.12 -31.27
C ILE A 428 -17.18 -2.78 -31.83
N LYS A 429 -18.35 -2.34 -31.42
CA LYS A 429 -19.63 -2.86 -31.86
C LYS A 429 -19.88 -2.61 -33.34
N ASP A 430 -19.58 -1.41 -33.82
CA ASP A 430 -19.71 -1.05 -35.25
C ASP A 430 -18.74 -1.83 -36.13
N TRP A 431 -17.52 -2.04 -35.65
CA TRP A 431 -16.53 -2.85 -36.37
C TRP A 431 -16.97 -4.33 -36.41
N LEU A 432 -17.43 -4.90 -35.31
CA LEU A 432 -17.95 -6.28 -35.29
C LEU A 432 -19.14 -6.45 -36.23
N ALA A 433 -20.04 -5.47 -36.28
CA ALA A 433 -21.18 -5.47 -37.19
C ALA A 433 -20.72 -5.45 -38.66
N LYS A 434 -19.66 -4.69 -39.01
CA LYS A 434 -19.06 -4.67 -40.35
C LYS A 434 -18.42 -6.02 -40.72
N VAL A 435 -17.74 -6.68 -39.77
CA VAL A 435 -17.18 -8.03 -39.97
C VAL A 435 -18.29 -9.06 -40.23
N GLU A 436 -19.33 -9.07 -39.40
CA GLU A 436 -20.49 -9.95 -39.57
C GLU A 436 -21.22 -9.74 -40.93
N ALA A 437 -21.41 -8.47 -41.31
CA ALA A 437 -22.08 -8.11 -42.57
C ALA A 437 -21.27 -8.49 -43.82
N SER A 438 -19.94 -8.56 -43.72
CA SER A 438 -19.05 -8.89 -44.82
C SER A 438 -18.97 -10.39 -45.10
N GLY A 439 -19.34 -11.25 -44.15
CA GLY A 439 -19.19 -12.71 -44.25
C GLY A 439 -17.73 -13.20 -44.31
N LYS A 440 -16.76 -12.31 -44.03
CA LYS A 440 -15.32 -12.58 -44.06
C LYS A 440 -14.79 -12.78 -42.67
N THR A 441 -13.60 -13.35 -42.54
CA THR A 441 -12.89 -13.46 -41.27
C THR A 441 -12.40 -12.07 -40.81
N GLN A 442 -12.15 -11.92 -39.51
CA GLN A 442 -11.62 -10.73 -38.92
C GLN A 442 -10.33 -10.22 -39.57
N ASP A 443 -9.46 -11.16 -39.95
CA ASP A 443 -8.16 -10.88 -40.59
C ASP A 443 -8.32 -10.40 -42.04
N GLU A 444 -9.28 -10.94 -42.77
CA GLU A 444 -9.57 -10.56 -44.16
C GLU A 444 -10.19 -9.15 -44.25
N VAL A 445 -11.08 -8.79 -43.35
CA VAL A 445 -11.67 -7.44 -43.30
C VAL A 445 -10.61 -6.40 -42.87
N THR A 446 -9.70 -6.77 -41.97
CA THR A 446 -8.60 -5.90 -41.52
C THR A 446 -7.55 -5.67 -42.63
N ALA A 447 -7.34 -6.65 -43.48
CA ALA A 447 -6.38 -6.55 -44.61
C ALA A 447 -6.89 -5.69 -45.78
N GLU A 448 -8.21 -5.64 -46.01
CA GLU A 448 -8.81 -4.88 -47.10
C GLU A 448 -9.08 -3.40 -46.78
N HIS A 449 -9.19 -3.05 -45.50
CA HIS A 449 -9.44 -1.67 -45.06
C HIS A 449 -8.25 -1.18 -44.24
N SER A 450 -7.40 -0.36 -44.86
CA SER A 450 -6.45 0.42 -44.11
C SER A 450 -7.24 1.42 -43.27
N TRP A 451 -6.97 1.48 -41.96
CA TRP A 451 -7.64 2.40 -41.07
C TRP A 451 -7.35 3.87 -41.38
N ASP A 452 -6.41 4.13 -42.24
CA ASP A 452 -6.12 5.46 -42.80
C ASP A 452 -7.19 5.92 -43.81
N GLU A 453 -8.00 4.99 -44.35
CA GLU A 453 -9.13 5.29 -45.25
C GLU A 453 -10.43 5.62 -44.48
N LEU A 454 -10.52 5.17 -43.22
CA LEU A 454 -11.59 5.58 -42.29
C LEU A 454 -11.18 6.88 -41.60
N GLY A 455 -11.13 7.99 -42.32
CA GLY A 455 -10.73 9.27 -41.78
C GLY A 455 -11.61 9.77 -40.62
N PRO A 456 -11.18 10.79 -39.88
CA PRO A 456 -11.90 11.35 -38.72
C PRO A 456 -13.34 11.82 -39.04
N ALA A 457 -13.70 11.92 -40.33
CA ALA A 457 -15.05 12.33 -40.78
C ALA A 457 -16.13 11.24 -40.55
N GLU A 458 -15.80 9.96 -40.44
CA GLU A 458 -16.78 8.91 -40.15
C GLU A 458 -17.05 8.71 -38.64
N LEU A 459 -16.34 9.47 -37.80
CA LEU A 459 -16.46 9.47 -36.33
C LEU A 459 -17.35 10.57 -35.77
N THR A 460 -18.02 11.35 -36.64
CA THR A 460 -18.98 12.32 -36.15
C THR A 460 -20.17 11.62 -35.53
N THR A 461 -20.29 11.75 -34.22
CA THR A 461 -21.45 11.30 -33.46
C THR A 461 -22.68 12.08 -33.96
N THR A 462 -23.72 11.39 -34.37
CA THR A 462 -25.06 11.99 -34.35
C THR A 462 -25.44 12.18 -32.90
N ASP A 463 -25.77 13.40 -32.52
CA ASP A 463 -26.48 13.65 -31.27
C ASP A 463 -27.87 13.02 -31.34
N ASP A 464 -28.53 12.87 -30.21
CA ASP A 464 -29.84 12.21 -30.04
C ASP A 464 -30.96 12.85 -30.88
N GLN A 465 -30.68 13.84 -31.75
CA GLN A 465 -31.65 14.51 -32.60
C GLN A 465 -31.40 14.37 -34.11
N GLY A 466 -30.41 13.60 -34.53
CA GLY A 466 -30.23 13.22 -35.94
C GLY A 466 -29.59 14.28 -36.85
N ASP A 467 -29.09 15.39 -36.32
CA ASP A 467 -28.42 16.42 -37.10
C ASP A 467 -26.89 16.26 -37.06
N ARG A 468 -26.24 16.22 -38.24
CA ARG A 468 -24.78 16.17 -38.39
C ARG A 468 -24.20 17.55 -38.04
N VAL A 469 -23.47 17.64 -36.94
CA VAL A 469 -22.65 18.81 -36.63
C VAL A 469 -21.24 18.56 -37.16
N GLY A 470 -20.92 19.24 -38.25
CA GLY A 470 -19.57 19.23 -38.81
C GLY A 470 -18.73 20.32 -38.16
N SER A 471 -17.55 19.92 -37.74
CA SER A 471 -16.34 20.77 -37.81
C SER A 471 -15.12 19.91 -37.58
#